data_91312c147e83d213523c0f2e6fcebaba
#
_entry.id   91312c147e83d213523c0f2e6fcebaba
#
_cell.length_a   1.000
_cell.length_b   1.000
_cell.length_c   1.000
_cell.angle_alpha   90.00
_cell.angle_beta   90.00
_cell.angle_gamma   90.00
#
_symmetry.space_group_name_H-M   'P 1'
#
loop_
_entity.id
_entity.type
_entity.pdbx_description
1 polymer ?
#
loop_
_entity_poly.entity_id
_entity_poly.type
_entity_poly.pdbx_seq_one_letter_code
_entity_poly.pdbx_strand_id
1 'polypeptide(L)'
;MMPFSCENGATLYFPKTIFKKIKKSQSFENYWKINLTNKNSLKWYKILKKLKKDFHFEIICDLSKKDILKLTNLRDIKQMLKREASQLIIWKDNKKNFNEFSKMIKINCKGSLNQGGRFIQISSPCNKRIATKEICHIYHESFRDKYYQSIIALGDNKNDRDMLNFAKHACVIKNKYSTPIKLNSLKKNVFYSQKEAPWGWQESLMKLNKKLNGKINL
;
A
#
# COMPACT_ATOMS: atom_id res chain seq x y z
N MET A 1 13.76 -10.70 10.62
CA MET A 1 13.12 -10.06 9.44
C MET A 1 11.67 -10.50 9.37
N MET A 2 10.76 -9.68 8.88
CA MET A 2 9.34 -10.02 8.73
C MET A 2 8.92 -9.89 7.25
N PRO A 3 7.86 -10.57 6.80
CA PRO A 3 7.28 -10.30 5.49
C PRO A 3 6.77 -8.87 5.39
N PHE A 4 6.86 -8.31 4.20
CA PHE A 4 6.34 -6.96 3.92
C PHE A 4 5.78 -6.87 2.50
N SER A 5 5.01 -5.83 2.25
CA SER A 5 4.49 -5.51 0.93
C SER A 5 4.95 -4.13 0.48
N CYS A 6 5.16 -3.97 -0.82
CA CYS A 6 5.48 -2.72 -1.47
C CYS A 6 4.38 -2.28 -2.42
N GLU A 7 4.44 -1.02 -2.84
CA GLU A 7 3.59 -0.43 -3.88
C GLU A 7 2.09 -0.65 -3.64
N ASN A 8 1.65 -0.35 -2.40
CA ASN A 8 0.25 -0.47 -1.96
C ASN A 8 -0.30 -1.90 -2.05
N GLY A 9 0.54 -2.90 -1.81
CA GLY A 9 0.15 -4.31 -1.86
C GLY A 9 0.36 -4.99 -3.21
N ALA A 10 1.10 -4.38 -4.14
CA ALA A 10 1.34 -4.96 -5.46
C ALA A 10 2.37 -6.09 -5.46
N THR A 11 3.34 -6.02 -4.55
CA THR A 11 4.44 -6.99 -4.43
C THR A 11 4.64 -7.37 -2.97
N LEU A 12 4.84 -8.66 -2.72
CA LEU A 12 5.12 -9.23 -1.40
C LEU A 12 6.52 -9.78 -1.33
N TYR A 13 7.14 -9.67 -0.16
CA TYR A 13 8.48 -10.17 0.13
C TYR A 13 8.46 -11.00 1.41
N PHE A 14 8.98 -12.23 1.33
CA PHE A 14 9.05 -13.18 2.43
C PHE A 14 10.51 -13.56 2.69
N PRO A 15 11.06 -13.35 3.89
CA PRO A 15 12.46 -13.68 4.20
C PRO A 15 12.74 -15.17 4.00
N LYS A 16 13.81 -15.49 3.24
CA LYS A 16 14.25 -16.88 3.03
C LYS A 16 14.74 -17.57 4.30
N THR A 17 15.12 -16.78 5.31
CA THR A 17 15.51 -17.30 6.64
C THR A 17 14.36 -17.88 7.43
N ILE A 18 13.11 -17.53 7.09
CA ILE A 18 11.90 -17.95 7.79
C ILE A 18 11.05 -18.87 6.92
N PHE A 19 10.94 -18.55 5.64
CA PHE A 19 10.05 -19.24 4.70
C PHE A 19 10.85 -20.14 3.75
N LYS A 20 10.45 -21.41 3.63
CA LYS A 20 10.86 -22.27 2.51
C LYS A 20 10.34 -21.66 1.20
N LYS A 21 10.79 -22.21 0.06
CA LYS A 21 10.33 -21.74 -1.27
C LYS A 21 8.81 -21.74 -1.35
N ILE A 22 8.25 -20.56 -1.56
CA ILE A 22 6.81 -20.35 -1.67
C ILE A 22 6.38 -20.59 -3.12
N LYS A 23 5.22 -21.25 -3.31
CA LYS A 23 4.64 -21.50 -4.65
C LYS A 23 4.44 -20.17 -5.40
N LYS A 24 4.80 -20.15 -6.68
CA LYS A 24 4.74 -18.97 -7.56
C LYS A 24 5.65 -17.80 -7.13
N SER A 25 6.56 -17.98 -6.19
CA SER A 25 7.52 -16.95 -5.84
C SER A 25 8.76 -16.98 -6.74
N GLN A 26 9.41 -15.85 -6.84
CA GLN A 26 10.72 -15.66 -7.47
C GLN A 26 11.78 -15.40 -6.40
N SER A 27 13.01 -15.87 -6.62
CA SER A 27 14.14 -15.52 -5.76
C SER A 27 14.53 -14.06 -6.01
N PHE A 28 14.62 -13.26 -4.96
CA PHE A 28 15.06 -11.87 -5.01
C PHE A 28 15.90 -11.57 -3.76
N GLU A 29 17.20 -11.45 -3.92
CA GLU A 29 18.12 -11.28 -2.79
C GLU A 29 17.84 -12.29 -1.66
N ASN A 30 17.63 -11.82 -0.43
CA ASN A 30 17.29 -12.61 0.75
C ASN A 30 15.80 -12.92 0.93
N TYR A 31 14.99 -12.69 -0.12
CA TYR A 31 13.54 -12.85 -0.07
C TYR A 31 13.01 -13.77 -1.16
N TRP A 32 11.87 -14.38 -0.89
CA TRP A 32 10.93 -14.89 -1.87
C TRP A 32 9.98 -13.75 -2.23
N LYS A 33 9.90 -13.42 -3.51
CA LYS A 33 9.09 -12.32 -4.02
C LYS A 33 7.88 -12.85 -4.77
N ILE A 34 6.70 -12.28 -4.50
CA ILE A 34 5.44 -12.59 -5.18
C ILE A 34 4.86 -11.29 -5.74
N ASN A 35 4.59 -11.27 -7.05
CA ASN A 35 3.88 -10.18 -7.69
C ASN A 35 2.38 -10.49 -7.70
N LEU A 36 1.57 -9.64 -7.07
CA LEU A 36 0.10 -9.75 -7.06
C LEU A 36 -0.54 -9.05 -8.27
N THR A 37 0.24 -8.39 -9.10
CA THR A 37 -0.22 -7.63 -10.26
C THR A 37 0.26 -8.27 -11.57
N ASN A 38 -0.54 -8.10 -12.63
CA ASN A 38 -0.27 -8.66 -13.95
C ASN A 38 0.50 -7.72 -14.89
N LYS A 39 0.66 -6.44 -14.53
CA LYS A 39 1.45 -5.47 -15.28
C LYS A 39 2.58 -4.94 -14.41
N ASN A 40 3.79 -4.93 -14.96
CA ASN A 40 4.95 -4.34 -14.33
C ASN A 40 5.03 -2.81 -14.59
N SER A 41 5.97 -2.16 -13.93
CA SER A 41 6.22 -0.73 -14.03
C SER A 41 6.48 -0.28 -15.48
N LEU A 42 7.22 -1.04 -16.28
CA LEU A 42 7.51 -0.71 -17.68
C LEU A 42 6.25 -0.72 -18.56
N LYS A 43 5.34 -1.68 -18.36
CA LYS A 43 4.05 -1.71 -19.07
C LYS A 43 3.21 -0.47 -18.74
N TRP A 44 3.16 -0.08 -17.46
CA TRP A 44 2.48 1.14 -17.05
C TRP A 44 3.12 2.39 -17.62
N TYR A 45 4.44 2.47 -17.64
CA TYR A 45 5.17 3.57 -18.28
C TYR A 45 4.79 3.73 -19.75
N LYS A 46 4.79 2.64 -20.53
CA LYS A 46 4.39 2.67 -21.94
C LYS A 46 2.94 3.15 -22.14
N ILE A 47 2.02 2.71 -21.29
CA ILE A 47 0.62 3.17 -21.31
C ILE A 47 0.56 4.68 -21.04
N LEU A 48 1.21 5.14 -19.98
CA LEU A 48 1.22 6.56 -19.59
C LEU A 48 1.86 7.45 -20.67
N LYS A 49 2.95 7.03 -21.32
CA LYS A 49 3.55 7.78 -22.42
C LYS A 49 2.56 7.99 -23.59
N LYS A 50 1.70 7.02 -23.89
CA LYS A 50 0.64 7.19 -24.89
C LYS A 50 -0.40 8.20 -24.44
N LEU A 51 -0.84 8.13 -23.17
CA LEU A 51 -1.87 9.01 -22.61
C LEU A 51 -1.40 10.46 -22.41
N LYS A 52 -0.08 10.73 -22.40
CA LYS A 52 0.44 12.12 -22.39
C LYS A 52 0.09 12.93 -23.63
N LYS A 53 -0.40 12.32 -24.69
CA LYS A 53 -0.91 13.02 -25.89
C LYS A 53 -2.25 13.72 -25.62
N ASP A 54 -3.06 13.13 -24.73
CA ASP A 54 -4.43 13.57 -24.48
C ASP A 54 -4.58 14.27 -23.12
N PHE A 55 -3.64 14.07 -22.18
CA PHE A 55 -3.72 14.55 -20.81
C PHE A 55 -2.41 15.17 -20.33
N HIS A 56 -2.50 16.22 -19.51
CA HIS A 56 -1.36 16.93 -18.96
C HIS A 56 -0.99 16.41 -17.57
N PHE A 57 0.07 15.60 -17.48
CA PHE A 57 0.67 15.10 -16.24
C PHE A 57 2.17 14.82 -16.43
N GLU A 58 2.90 14.74 -15.33
CA GLU A 58 4.30 14.35 -15.33
C GLU A 58 4.46 12.94 -14.78
N ILE A 59 5.30 12.11 -15.42
CA ILE A 59 5.71 10.81 -14.91
C ILE A 59 6.98 11.02 -14.09
N ILE A 60 7.00 10.59 -12.85
CA ILE A 60 8.11 10.91 -11.92
C ILE A 60 9.46 10.40 -12.44
N CYS A 61 9.52 9.24 -13.07
CA CYS A 61 10.77 8.71 -13.59
C CYS A 61 11.32 9.47 -14.82
N ASP A 62 10.54 10.36 -15.44
CA ASP A 62 10.98 11.25 -16.52
C ASP A 62 11.59 12.56 -16.00
N LEU A 63 11.43 12.87 -14.72
CA LEU A 63 11.93 14.11 -14.12
C LEU A 63 13.41 14.02 -13.79
N SER A 64 14.07 15.18 -13.78
CA SER A 64 15.45 15.27 -13.30
C SER A 64 15.54 14.94 -11.80
N LYS A 65 16.69 14.44 -11.34
CA LYS A 65 16.92 14.18 -9.92
C LYS A 65 16.69 15.46 -9.08
N LYS A 66 17.09 16.63 -9.60
CA LYS A 66 16.93 17.92 -8.93
C LYS A 66 15.44 18.25 -8.71
N ASP A 67 14.60 18.02 -9.72
CA ASP A 67 13.16 18.28 -9.61
C ASP A 67 12.46 17.30 -8.67
N ILE A 68 12.84 16.03 -8.70
CA ILE A 68 12.31 15.04 -7.74
C ILE A 68 12.68 15.40 -6.31
N LEU A 69 13.93 15.82 -6.06
CA LEU A 69 14.36 16.25 -4.71
C LEU A 69 13.57 17.46 -4.23
N LYS A 70 13.37 18.47 -5.08
CA LYS A 70 12.54 19.66 -4.76
C LYS A 70 11.09 19.30 -4.44
N LEU A 71 10.53 18.34 -5.18
CA LEU A 71 9.14 17.90 -5.01
C LEU A 71 8.94 17.05 -3.76
N THR A 72 9.93 16.28 -3.35
CA THR A 72 9.77 15.26 -2.30
C THR A 72 10.40 15.63 -0.96
N ASN A 73 11.42 16.50 -0.96
CA ASN A 73 12.33 16.75 0.17
C ASN A 73 13.01 15.47 0.69
N LEU A 74 13.08 14.41 -0.13
CA LEU A 74 13.74 13.16 0.22
C LEU A 74 15.24 13.28 -0.01
N ARG A 75 16.06 12.75 0.92
CA ARG A 75 17.52 12.70 0.76
C ARG A 75 17.95 11.64 -0.28
N ASP A 76 17.23 10.54 -0.36
CA ASP A 76 17.46 9.47 -1.33
C ASP A 76 16.19 9.18 -2.14
N ILE A 77 16.28 9.38 -3.45
CA ILE A 77 15.21 9.14 -4.41
C ILE A 77 15.32 7.79 -5.11
N LYS A 78 16.42 7.04 -4.90
CA LYS A 78 16.65 5.76 -5.61
C LYS A 78 15.53 4.77 -5.35
N GLN A 79 15.07 4.66 -4.09
CA GLN A 79 13.97 3.75 -3.73
C GLN A 79 12.63 4.18 -4.34
N MET A 80 12.39 5.48 -4.48
CA MET A 80 11.19 6.01 -5.12
C MET A 80 11.15 5.68 -6.61
N LEU A 81 12.29 5.64 -7.28
CA LEU A 81 12.42 5.33 -8.70
C LEU A 81 12.42 3.81 -8.98
N LYS A 82 12.84 2.98 -8.03
CA LYS A 82 12.83 1.51 -8.14
C LYS A 82 11.41 0.94 -7.98
N ARG A 83 10.52 1.28 -8.90
CA ARG A 83 9.16 0.74 -8.90
C ARG A 83 9.06 -0.46 -9.84
N GLU A 84 8.40 -1.52 -9.37
CA GLU A 84 8.30 -2.78 -10.10
C GLU A 84 6.92 -3.03 -10.70
N ALA A 85 5.87 -2.58 -10.03
CA ALA A 85 4.48 -2.88 -10.38
C ALA A 85 3.65 -1.65 -10.70
N SER A 86 4.20 -0.45 -10.54
CA SER A 86 3.45 0.80 -10.69
C SER A 86 4.30 1.94 -11.24
N GLN A 87 3.63 3.03 -11.60
CA GLN A 87 4.23 4.33 -11.90
C GLN A 87 3.63 5.41 -11.01
N LEU A 88 4.41 6.46 -10.75
CA LEU A 88 3.95 7.66 -10.06
C LEU A 88 3.81 8.79 -11.07
N ILE A 89 2.71 9.53 -10.97
CA ILE A 89 2.49 10.74 -11.77
C ILE A 89 2.14 11.93 -10.87
N ILE A 90 2.40 13.12 -11.40
CA ILE A 90 1.87 14.38 -10.89
C ILE A 90 0.85 14.87 -11.89
N TRP A 91 -0.38 15.04 -11.45
CA TRP A 91 -1.44 15.58 -12.28
C TRP A 91 -1.30 17.10 -12.41
N LYS A 92 -1.38 17.62 -13.64
CA LYS A 92 -1.22 19.04 -13.98
C LYS A 92 -2.41 19.63 -14.71
N ASP A 93 -3.46 18.85 -14.89
CA ASP A 93 -4.64 19.23 -15.65
C ASP A 93 -5.84 19.47 -14.71
N ASN A 94 -6.97 19.92 -15.28
CA ASN A 94 -8.19 20.19 -14.55
C ASN A 94 -8.91 18.92 -14.04
N LYS A 95 -9.94 19.11 -13.22
CA LYS A 95 -10.69 18.02 -12.61
C LYS A 95 -11.52 17.21 -13.63
N LYS A 96 -12.02 17.85 -14.70
CA LYS A 96 -12.79 17.16 -15.76
C LYS A 96 -11.90 16.15 -16.46
N ASN A 97 -10.74 16.59 -16.93
CA ASN A 97 -9.75 15.75 -17.60
C ASN A 97 -9.22 14.64 -16.65
N PHE A 98 -9.07 14.92 -15.34
CA PHE A 98 -8.74 13.89 -14.37
C PHE A 98 -9.79 12.79 -14.28
N ASN A 99 -11.06 13.13 -14.33
CA ASN A 99 -12.13 12.14 -14.31
C ASN A 99 -12.13 11.26 -15.56
N GLU A 100 -11.88 11.84 -16.73
CA GLU A 100 -11.75 11.11 -18.00
C GLU A 100 -10.51 10.20 -18.00
N PHE A 101 -9.36 10.72 -17.59
CA PHE A 101 -8.14 9.93 -17.39
C PHE A 101 -8.37 8.76 -16.43
N SER A 102 -9.07 9.02 -15.31
CA SER A 102 -9.38 7.97 -14.32
C SER A 102 -10.26 6.86 -14.90
N LYS A 103 -11.25 7.22 -15.72
CA LYS A 103 -12.08 6.25 -16.45
C LYS A 103 -11.25 5.45 -17.44
N MET A 104 -10.40 6.12 -18.22
CA MET A 104 -9.50 5.49 -19.18
C MET A 104 -8.60 4.45 -18.50
N ILE A 105 -7.92 4.82 -17.41
CA ILE A 105 -7.07 3.89 -16.65
C ILE A 105 -7.86 2.70 -16.11
N LYS A 106 -9.04 2.93 -15.52
CA LYS A 106 -9.84 1.86 -14.90
C LYS A 106 -10.46 0.91 -15.91
N ILE A 107 -11.10 1.44 -16.93
CA ILE A 107 -11.90 0.65 -17.88
C ILE A 107 -11.01 0.10 -18.98
N ASN A 108 -10.33 0.96 -19.72
CA ASN A 108 -9.58 0.56 -20.91
C ASN A 108 -8.25 -0.13 -20.56
N CYS A 109 -7.55 0.37 -19.53
CA CYS A 109 -6.26 -0.19 -19.13
C CYS A 109 -6.37 -1.23 -18.02
N LYS A 110 -7.56 -1.47 -17.45
CA LYS A 110 -7.79 -2.36 -16.28
C LYS A 110 -6.80 -2.05 -15.15
N GLY A 111 -6.67 -0.76 -14.84
CA GLY A 111 -5.77 -0.22 -13.83
C GLY A 111 -6.49 0.34 -12.61
N SER A 112 -5.70 0.81 -11.66
CA SER A 112 -6.16 1.53 -10.48
C SER A 112 -5.32 2.79 -10.26
N LEU A 113 -5.96 3.80 -9.65
CA LEU A 113 -5.33 5.04 -9.23
C LEU A 113 -5.42 5.12 -7.71
N ASN A 114 -4.29 5.27 -7.06
CA ASN A 114 -4.20 5.46 -5.62
C ASN A 114 -3.48 6.78 -5.33
N GLN A 115 -4.19 7.73 -4.74
CA GLN A 115 -3.62 9.01 -4.36
C GLN A 115 -2.94 8.90 -3.00
N GLY A 116 -1.66 9.23 -2.94
CA GLY A 116 -0.86 9.32 -1.73
C GLY A 116 -0.14 10.67 -1.69
N GLY A 117 -0.61 11.59 -0.87
CA GLY A 117 -0.06 12.95 -0.83
C GLY A 117 -0.16 13.66 -2.19
N ARG A 118 0.99 14.10 -2.72
CA ARG A 118 1.10 14.82 -4.00
C ARG A 118 1.08 13.93 -5.23
N PHE A 119 1.33 12.63 -5.07
CA PHE A 119 1.51 11.69 -6.17
C PHE A 119 0.30 10.80 -6.35
N ILE A 120 0.06 10.43 -7.60
CA ILE A 120 -0.93 9.43 -7.96
C ILE A 120 -0.17 8.21 -8.43
N GLN A 121 -0.38 7.10 -7.75
CA GLN A 121 0.16 5.80 -8.14
C GLN A 121 -0.80 5.15 -9.15
N ILE A 122 -0.25 4.76 -10.29
CA ILE A 122 -0.95 3.98 -11.33
C ILE A 122 -0.40 2.56 -11.30
N SER A 123 -1.29 1.59 -11.13
CA SER A 123 -0.94 0.16 -11.04
C SER A 123 -2.08 -0.71 -11.56
N SER A 124 -1.86 -2.01 -11.68
CA SER A 124 -2.98 -2.96 -11.72
C SER A 124 -3.74 -2.93 -10.40
N PRO A 125 -5.02 -3.33 -10.36
CA PRO A 125 -5.79 -3.34 -9.12
C PRO A 125 -5.07 -4.14 -8.03
N CYS A 126 -4.71 -3.44 -6.96
CA CYS A 126 -4.10 -3.99 -5.76
C CYS A 126 -4.45 -3.09 -4.57
N ASN A 127 -4.46 -3.65 -3.38
CA ASN A 127 -4.62 -2.88 -2.15
C ASN A 127 -4.01 -3.63 -0.95
N LYS A 128 -3.84 -2.93 0.15
CA LYS A 128 -3.25 -3.48 1.38
C LYS A 128 -4.07 -4.64 1.97
N ARG A 129 -5.39 -4.69 1.74
CA ARG A 129 -6.24 -5.81 2.17
C ARG A 129 -5.88 -7.11 1.44
N ILE A 130 -5.73 -7.06 0.10
CA ILE A 130 -5.35 -8.22 -0.70
C ILE A 130 -3.98 -8.72 -0.26
N ALA A 131 -3.01 -7.81 -0.11
CA ALA A 131 -1.67 -8.14 0.39
C ALA A 131 -1.71 -8.80 1.77
N THR A 132 -2.48 -8.25 2.71
CA THR A 132 -2.63 -8.81 4.06
C THR A 132 -3.23 -10.21 4.01
N LYS A 133 -4.27 -10.43 3.22
CA LYS A 133 -4.87 -11.76 3.05
C LYS A 133 -3.85 -12.78 2.54
N GLU A 134 -3.09 -12.41 1.53
CA GLU A 134 -2.08 -13.31 0.93
C GLU A 134 -0.94 -13.60 1.91
N ILE A 135 -0.46 -12.59 2.64
CA ILE A 135 0.53 -12.80 3.70
C ILE A 135 0.02 -13.79 4.75
N CYS A 136 -1.21 -13.60 5.23
CA CYS A 136 -1.83 -14.51 6.19
C CYS A 136 -1.97 -15.93 5.64
N HIS A 137 -2.42 -16.07 4.39
CA HIS A 137 -2.54 -17.38 3.74
C HIS A 137 -1.20 -18.12 3.67
N ILE A 138 -0.14 -17.44 3.23
CA ILE A 138 1.20 -18.01 3.14
C ILE A 138 1.77 -18.39 4.52
N TYR A 139 1.51 -17.59 5.55
CA TYR A 139 1.87 -17.96 6.92
C TYR A 139 1.17 -19.25 7.35
N HIS A 140 -0.14 -19.34 7.12
CA HIS A 140 -0.92 -20.53 7.45
C HIS A 140 -0.42 -21.77 6.72
N GLU A 141 -0.17 -21.69 5.41
CA GLU A 141 0.39 -22.81 4.64
C GLU A 141 1.80 -23.21 5.10
N SER A 142 2.64 -22.22 5.47
CA SER A 142 4.04 -22.47 5.82
C SER A 142 4.21 -23.07 7.22
N PHE A 143 3.37 -22.68 8.16
CA PHE A 143 3.54 -23.05 9.58
C PHE A 143 2.41 -23.91 10.14
N ARG A 144 1.35 -24.17 9.37
CA ARG A 144 0.14 -24.91 9.79
C ARG A 144 -0.49 -24.40 11.09
N ASP A 145 -0.24 -23.15 11.43
CA ASP A 145 -0.54 -22.58 12.72
C ASP A 145 -1.90 -21.89 12.75
N LYS A 146 -2.64 -22.08 13.85
CA LYS A 146 -3.91 -21.40 14.16
C LYS A 146 -3.74 -19.91 14.52
N TYR A 147 -2.58 -19.31 14.27
CA TYR A 147 -2.22 -17.96 14.71
C TYR A 147 -3.08 -16.82 14.11
N TYR A 148 -3.88 -17.10 13.09
CA TYR A 148 -4.64 -16.06 12.38
C TYR A 148 -5.99 -15.70 12.94
N GLN A 149 -6.27 -16.05 14.17
CA GLN A 149 -7.57 -15.70 14.78
C GLN A 149 -7.72 -14.20 15.01
N SER A 150 -6.65 -13.41 14.97
CA SER A 150 -6.70 -11.99 15.28
C SER A 150 -5.71 -11.15 14.49
N ILE A 151 -6.15 -10.56 13.40
CA ILE A 151 -5.40 -9.54 12.67
C ILE A 151 -5.64 -8.19 13.33
N ILE A 152 -4.56 -7.50 13.67
CA ILE A 152 -4.55 -6.11 14.10
C ILE A 152 -4.04 -5.28 12.93
N ALA A 153 -4.81 -4.32 12.48
CA ALA A 153 -4.38 -3.38 11.44
C ALA A 153 -4.29 -1.96 12.00
N LEU A 154 -3.21 -1.26 11.64
CA LEU A 154 -3.00 0.15 11.94
C LEU A 154 -2.90 0.91 10.63
N GLY A 155 -3.56 2.06 10.54
CA GLY A 155 -3.53 2.87 9.32
C GLY A 155 -4.04 4.28 9.58
N ASP A 156 -3.52 5.22 8.80
CA ASP A 156 -3.78 6.66 8.96
C ASP A 156 -4.34 7.32 7.69
N ASN A 157 -4.48 6.56 6.59
CA ASN A 157 -4.83 7.13 5.30
C ASN A 157 -5.92 6.32 4.58
N LYS A 158 -6.57 6.93 3.60
CA LYS A 158 -7.69 6.31 2.84
C LYS A 158 -7.33 4.96 2.21
N ASN A 159 -6.09 4.77 1.77
CA ASN A 159 -5.61 3.51 1.20
C ASN A 159 -5.49 2.37 2.23
N ASP A 160 -5.58 2.66 3.54
CA ASP A 160 -5.59 1.67 4.62
C ASP A 160 -7.01 1.16 4.94
N ARG A 161 -8.04 1.85 4.45
CA ARG A 161 -9.44 1.59 4.80
C ARG A 161 -9.85 0.13 4.63
N ASP A 162 -9.52 -0.46 3.49
CA ASP A 162 -9.92 -1.83 3.18
C ASP A 162 -9.22 -2.86 4.08
N MET A 163 -7.95 -2.61 4.41
CA MET A 163 -7.19 -3.42 5.37
C MET A 163 -7.76 -3.27 6.78
N LEU A 164 -8.06 -2.05 7.21
CA LEU A 164 -8.67 -1.77 8.51
C LEU A 164 -10.05 -2.43 8.65
N ASN A 165 -10.89 -2.36 7.61
CA ASN A 165 -12.19 -3.05 7.62
C ASN A 165 -12.06 -4.57 7.66
N PHE A 166 -11.02 -5.12 7.04
CA PHE A 166 -10.77 -6.56 6.99
C PHE A 166 -10.27 -7.11 8.33
N ALA A 167 -9.39 -6.39 9.02
CA ALA A 167 -8.77 -6.84 10.27
C ALA A 167 -9.80 -7.05 11.39
N LYS A 168 -9.55 -7.98 12.32
CA LYS A 168 -10.40 -8.19 13.50
C LYS A 168 -10.39 -6.94 14.39
N HIS A 169 -9.21 -6.35 14.60
CA HIS A 169 -9.01 -5.12 15.35
C HIS A 169 -8.43 -4.04 14.42
N ALA A 170 -9.10 -2.90 14.33
CA ALA A 170 -8.69 -1.77 13.51
C ALA A 170 -8.25 -0.60 14.40
N CYS A 171 -7.03 -0.12 14.20
CA CYS A 171 -6.49 1.07 14.84
C CYS A 171 -6.38 2.17 13.79
N VAL A 172 -7.30 3.13 13.83
CA VAL A 172 -7.29 4.32 12.97
C VAL A 172 -6.40 5.36 13.62
N ILE A 173 -5.27 5.63 12.99
CA ILE A 173 -4.28 6.57 13.51
C ILE A 173 -4.63 7.98 13.04
N LYS A 174 -4.57 8.94 13.97
CA LYS A 174 -4.79 10.35 13.65
C LYS A 174 -3.77 10.84 12.63
N ASN A 175 -4.27 11.53 11.60
CA ASN A 175 -3.43 12.17 10.60
C ASN A 175 -4.03 13.54 10.27
N LYS A 176 -3.32 14.61 10.62
CA LYS A 176 -3.78 16.00 10.40
C LYS A 176 -3.80 16.44 8.94
N TYR A 177 -3.09 15.69 8.08
CA TYR A 177 -2.99 16.00 6.65
C TYR A 177 -3.99 15.22 5.80
N SER A 178 -4.80 14.34 6.40
CA SER A 178 -5.78 13.54 5.67
C SER A 178 -7.17 13.65 6.30
N THR A 179 -8.20 13.44 5.49
CA THR A 179 -9.56 13.31 6.01
C THR A 179 -9.68 12.02 6.85
N PRO A 180 -10.39 12.06 8.00
CA PRO A 180 -10.58 10.88 8.85
C PRO A 180 -11.11 9.68 8.04
N ILE A 181 -10.56 8.51 8.33
CA ILE A 181 -10.98 7.27 7.69
C ILE A 181 -12.34 6.87 8.28
N LYS A 182 -13.36 6.79 7.42
CA LYS A 182 -14.66 6.21 7.79
C LYS A 182 -14.65 4.72 7.50
N LEU A 183 -14.72 3.90 8.54
CA LEU A 183 -14.88 2.45 8.43
C LEU A 183 -16.36 2.07 8.28
N ASN A 184 -16.63 0.79 7.95
CA ASN A 184 -17.99 0.28 7.88
C ASN A 184 -18.68 0.38 9.23
N SER A 185 -19.94 0.78 9.26
CA SER A 185 -20.74 0.98 10.47
C SER A 185 -20.85 -0.28 11.36
N LEU A 186 -20.78 -1.45 10.75
CA LEU A 186 -20.82 -2.75 11.44
C LEU A 186 -19.49 -3.15 12.10
N LYS A 187 -18.42 -2.37 11.93
CA LYS A 187 -17.10 -2.66 12.47
C LYS A 187 -17.06 -2.40 13.99
N LYS A 188 -17.02 -3.45 14.80
CA LYS A 188 -17.12 -3.34 16.27
C LYS A 188 -15.81 -3.06 17.00
N ASN A 189 -14.69 -3.61 16.55
CA ASN A 189 -13.39 -3.49 17.24
C ASN A 189 -12.53 -2.42 16.60
N VAL A 190 -12.87 -1.16 16.82
CA VAL A 190 -12.17 0.00 16.28
C VAL A 190 -11.60 0.85 17.41
N PHE A 191 -10.36 1.28 17.24
CA PHE A 191 -9.68 2.27 18.07
C PHE A 191 -9.29 3.47 17.24
N TYR A 192 -9.55 4.65 17.76
CA TYR A 192 -9.10 5.92 17.18
C TYR A 192 -8.03 6.50 18.08
N SER A 193 -6.82 6.72 17.57
CA SER A 193 -5.78 7.37 18.35
C SER A 193 -6.03 8.86 18.51
N GLN A 194 -5.62 9.41 19.65
CA GLN A 194 -5.61 10.86 19.90
C GLN A 194 -4.33 11.50 19.34
N LYS A 195 -3.25 10.72 19.27
CA LYS A 195 -1.94 11.14 18.80
C LYS A 195 -1.71 10.71 17.34
N GLU A 196 -0.84 11.45 16.64
CA GLU A 196 -0.35 11.09 15.31
C GLU A 196 0.73 10.00 15.42
N ALA A 197 1.09 9.40 14.28
CA ALA A 197 2.22 8.49 14.22
C ALA A 197 3.54 9.20 14.58
N PRO A 198 4.51 8.56 15.26
CA PRO A 198 4.45 7.16 15.72
C PRO A 198 3.69 6.94 17.03
N TRP A 199 3.43 7.98 17.81
CA TRP A 199 2.82 7.91 19.14
C TRP A 199 1.39 7.37 19.11
N GLY A 200 0.64 7.62 18.05
CA GLY A 200 -0.69 7.06 17.86
C GLY A 200 -0.67 5.55 17.67
N TRP A 201 0.40 4.98 17.11
CA TRP A 201 0.56 3.53 17.03
C TRP A 201 0.77 2.92 18.41
N GLN A 202 1.70 3.50 19.19
CA GLN A 202 1.93 3.05 20.56
C GLN A 202 0.67 3.15 21.42
N GLU A 203 -0.02 4.29 21.40
CA GLU A 203 -1.28 4.50 22.10
C GLU A 203 -2.31 3.43 21.77
N SER A 204 -2.51 3.16 20.49
CA SER A 204 -3.50 2.19 20.02
C SER A 204 -3.18 0.76 20.45
N LEU A 205 -1.91 0.34 20.31
CA LEU A 205 -1.47 -0.98 20.72
C LEU A 205 -1.55 -1.19 22.23
N MET A 206 -1.18 -0.19 23.03
CA MET A 206 -1.30 -0.26 24.49
C MET A 206 -2.76 -0.37 24.94
N LYS A 207 -3.69 0.43 24.36
CA LYS A 207 -5.12 0.33 24.65
C LYS A 207 -5.70 -1.02 24.26
N LEU A 208 -5.30 -1.52 23.08
CA LEU A 208 -5.74 -2.82 22.61
C LEU A 208 -5.22 -3.95 23.50
N ASN A 209 -3.94 -3.90 23.91
CA ASN A 209 -3.35 -4.90 24.80
C ASN A 209 -4.06 -4.97 26.15
N LYS A 210 -4.40 -3.83 26.76
CA LYS A 210 -5.24 -3.79 27.97
C LYS A 210 -6.58 -4.48 27.74
N LYS A 211 -7.27 -4.20 26.63
CA LYS A 211 -8.56 -4.82 26.28
C LYS A 211 -8.46 -6.34 26.07
N LEU A 212 -7.33 -6.82 25.62
CA LEU A 212 -7.06 -8.24 25.37
C LEU A 212 -6.34 -8.94 26.52
N ASN A 213 -6.33 -8.35 27.72
CA ASN A 213 -5.73 -8.88 28.94
C ASN A 213 -4.27 -9.32 28.77
N GLY A 214 -3.46 -8.46 28.12
CA GLY A 214 -2.04 -8.70 27.94
C GLY A 214 -1.66 -9.78 26.89
N LYS A 215 -2.60 -10.19 26.04
CA LYS A 215 -2.39 -11.23 25.01
C LYS A 215 -1.59 -10.77 23.77
N ILE A 216 -1.16 -9.52 23.75
CA ILE A 216 -0.29 -8.99 22.69
C ILE A 216 1.11 -8.84 23.28
N ASN A 217 2.07 -9.59 22.77
CA ASN A 217 3.49 -9.36 23.06
C ASN A 217 3.94 -8.12 22.26
N LEU A 218 4.10 -7.00 22.95
CA LEU A 218 4.55 -5.71 22.41
C LEU A 218 6.06 -5.58 22.52
#